data_f8d561a3ba477af016a189f51f7ee480
#
_entry.id   f8d561a3ba477af016a189f51f7ee480
#
_cell.length_a   1.000
_cell.length_b   1.000
_cell.length_c   1.000
_cell.angle_alpha   90.00
_cell.angle_beta   90.00
_cell.angle_gamma   90.00
#
_symmetry.space_group_name_H-M   'P 1'
#
loop_
_entity.id
_entity.type
_entity.pdbx_description
1 polymer ?
#
loop_
_entity_poly.entity_id
_entity_poly.type
_entity_poly.pdbx_seq_one_letter_code
_entity_poly.pdbx_strand_id
1 'polypeptide(L)'
;MARVDLNVPFSEKDEAKALGARWDPQAKAWYVPDGRDLAPLARWLPQHHESDLEPEPEYPIRSPYYFVVESKSDCWKCGSSTRVHAFMLPEGHEQFEYADEEDEGFTLGSPRGYWERYGERGKVSNVYGLSLSVVAQLRTHTSRYKPAYSQQAGETYFMNHCEHCGAKLGDFYMHSEPGGAFFPTSPAEASTMVLHKVDAPFEANGSMGYASDDFFEFMQRKSGE
;
A
#
# COMPACT_ATOMS: atom_id res chain seq x y z
N MET A 1 -0.82 15.34 -7.09
CA MET A 1 -2.05 15.87 -6.46
C MET A 1 -3.11 14.83 -6.66
N ALA A 2 -3.63 14.28 -5.58
CA ALA A 2 -4.74 13.34 -5.64
C ALA A 2 -5.93 14.04 -6.31
N ARG A 3 -6.66 13.38 -7.16
CA ARG A 3 -7.87 13.86 -7.83
C ARG A 3 -8.84 12.70 -7.93
N VAL A 4 -10.13 13.00 -7.97
CA VAL A 4 -11.18 12.02 -8.23
C VAL A 4 -11.70 12.25 -9.65
N ASP A 5 -11.59 11.25 -10.52
CA ASP A 5 -12.14 11.30 -11.88
C ASP A 5 -13.66 11.07 -11.84
N LEU A 6 -14.39 11.68 -12.75
CA LEU A 6 -15.85 11.69 -12.80
C LEU A 6 -16.36 11.21 -14.16
N ASN A 7 -17.41 10.41 -14.16
CA ASN A 7 -18.14 9.95 -15.35
C ASN A 7 -19.24 10.97 -15.73
N VAL A 8 -18.86 12.13 -16.24
CA VAL A 8 -19.81 13.20 -16.60
C VAL A 8 -20.27 13.06 -18.04
N PRO A 9 -21.56 12.80 -18.29
CA PRO A 9 -22.12 12.83 -19.66
C PRO A 9 -21.98 14.23 -20.27
N PHE A 10 -21.77 14.30 -21.59
CA PHE A 10 -21.59 15.57 -22.28
C PHE A 10 -22.76 16.56 -22.06
N SER A 11 -23.98 16.02 -21.93
CA SER A 11 -25.20 16.81 -21.64
C SER A 11 -25.18 17.49 -20.26
N GLU A 12 -24.38 16.98 -19.31
CA GLU A 12 -24.36 17.44 -17.91
C GLU A 12 -23.08 18.19 -17.54
N LYS A 13 -22.20 18.41 -18.52
CA LYS A 13 -20.89 19.06 -18.34
C LYS A 13 -20.93 20.42 -17.65
N ASP A 14 -21.95 21.24 -17.99
CA ASP A 14 -22.05 22.60 -17.46
C ASP A 14 -22.50 22.59 -15.99
N GLU A 15 -23.32 21.63 -15.61
CA GLU A 15 -23.72 21.41 -14.22
C GLU A 15 -22.56 20.88 -13.38
N ALA A 16 -21.85 19.86 -13.85
CA ALA A 16 -20.65 19.33 -13.16
C ALA A 16 -19.60 20.43 -12.97
N LYS A 17 -19.40 21.27 -13.99
CA LYS A 17 -18.48 22.41 -13.91
C LYS A 17 -18.92 23.45 -12.86
N ALA A 18 -20.21 23.72 -12.75
CA ALA A 18 -20.75 24.63 -11.75
C ALA A 18 -20.55 24.12 -10.32
N LEU A 19 -20.52 22.79 -10.13
CA LEU A 19 -20.25 22.11 -8.87
C LEU A 19 -18.74 21.92 -8.58
N GLY A 20 -17.87 22.41 -9.46
CA GLY A 20 -16.42 22.45 -9.22
C GLY A 20 -15.61 21.39 -9.95
N ALA A 21 -16.24 20.56 -10.80
CA ALA A 21 -15.52 19.64 -11.67
C ALA A 21 -14.69 20.40 -12.72
N ARG A 22 -13.56 19.83 -13.11
CA ARG A 22 -12.65 20.37 -14.13
C ARG A 22 -12.44 19.35 -15.24
N TRP A 23 -12.24 19.83 -16.44
CA TRP A 23 -11.92 19.00 -17.60
C TRP A 23 -10.41 18.88 -17.76
N ASP A 24 -9.91 17.65 -17.88
CA ASP A 24 -8.54 17.35 -18.23
C ASP A 24 -8.49 16.95 -19.72
N PRO A 25 -7.92 17.80 -20.60
CA PRO A 25 -7.88 17.51 -22.03
C PRO A 25 -6.87 16.43 -22.40
N GLN A 26 -5.88 16.13 -21.54
CA GLN A 26 -4.91 15.08 -21.78
C GLN A 26 -5.48 13.71 -21.43
N ALA A 27 -6.09 13.59 -20.25
CA ALA A 27 -6.77 12.38 -19.82
C ALA A 27 -8.14 12.18 -20.49
N LYS A 28 -8.69 13.25 -21.13
CA LYS A 28 -10.06 13.29 -21.67
C LYS A 28 -11.11 12.91 -20.63
N ALA A 29 -10.93 13.33 -19.42
CA ALA A 29 -11.77 13.02 -18.27
C ALA A 29 -12.14 14.27 -17.49
N TRP A 30 -13.32 14.25 -16.86
CA TRP A 30 -13.68 15.20 -15.82
C TRP A 30 -13.08 14.76 -14.51
N TYR A 31 -12.68 15.70 -13.67
CA TYR A 31 -12.11 15.39 -12.36
C TYR A 31 -12.42 16.46 -11.32
N VAL A 32 -12.32 16.11 -10.06
CA VAL A 32 -12.36 17.04 -8.92
C VAL A 32 -11.00 17.04 -8.24
N PRO A 33 -10.41 18.22 -7.97
CA PRO A 33 -9.22 18.32 -7.15
C PRO A 33 -9.48 17.83 -5.72
N ASP A 34 -8.47 17.25 -5.10
CA ASP A 34 -8.50 16.81 -3.71
C ASP A 34 -8.98 17.90 -2.73
N GLY A 35 -9.63 17.47 -1.63
CA GLY A 35 -10.14 18.34 -0.57
C GLY A 35 -11.47 19.05 -0.89
N ARG A 36 -12.17 18.64 -1.95
CA ARG A 36 -13.52 19.14 -2.29
C ARG A 36 -14.60 18.22 -1.73
N ASP A 37 -15.74 18.82 -1.38
CA ASP A 37 -16.94 18.05 -1.06
C ASP A 37 -17.45 17.31 -2.30
N LEU A 38 -17.48 15.98 -2.24
CA LEU A 38 -17.92 15.09 -3.32
C LEU A 38 -19.42 14.84 -3.30
N ALA A 39 -20.13 15.14 -2.22
CA ALA A 39 -21.56 14.86 -2.08
C ALA A 39 -22.41 15.45 -3.23
N PRO A 40 -22.19 16.71 -3.71
CA PRO A 40 -22.94 17.25 -4.84
C PRO A 40 -22.61 16.57 -6.19
N LEU A 41 -21.51 15.83 -6.26
CA LEU A 41 -21.00 15.19 -7.48
C LEU A 41 -21.20 13.66 -7.46
N ALA A 42 -21.83 13.12 -6.41
CA ALA A 42 -21.97 11.68 -6.16
C ALA A 42 -22.52 10.90 -7.36
N ARG A 43 -23.46 11.47 -8.12
CA ARG A 43 -24.04 10.82 -9.30
C ARG A 43 -23.07 10.61 -10.47
N TRP A 44 -21.94 11.28 -10.47
CA TRP A 44 -20.89 11.16 -11.50
C TRP A 44 -19.62 10.47 -10.98
N LEU A 45 -19.61 10.11 -9.72
CA LEU A 45 -18.52 9.26 -9.21
C LEU A 45 -18.52 7.94 -9.97
N PRO A 46 -17.36 7.34 -10.23
CA PRO A 46 -17.32 6.00 -10.78
C PRO A 46 -18.15 5.06 -9.90
N GLN A 47 -19.23 4.52 -10.45
CA GLN A 47 -20.01 3.48 -9.79
C GLN A 47 -19.50 2.14 -10.28
N HIS A 48 -19.09 1.29 -9.37
CA HIS A 48 -18.79 -0.09 -9.70
C HIS A 48 -20.11 -0.83 -9.85
N HIS A 49 -20.40 -1.29 -11.07
CA HIS A 49 -21.57 -2.11 -11.33
C HIS A 49 -21.35 -3.55 -10.84
N GLU A 50 -22.41 -4.27 -10.52
CA GLU A 50 -22.36 -5.69 -10.10
C GLU A 50 -21.54 -6.54 -11.08
N SER A 51 -21.60 -6.22 -12.39
CA SER A 51 -20.80 -6.88 -13.43
C SER A 51 -19.29 -6.69 -13.27
N ASP A 52 -18.84 -5.69 -12.52
CA ASP A 52 -17.44 -5.32 -12.36
C ASP A 52 -16.85 -5.88 -11.04
N LEU A 53 -17.71 -6.47 -10.20
CA LEU A 53 -17.29 -7.10 -8.95
C LEU A 53 -16.65 -8.47 -9.22
N GLU A 54 -15.43 -8.61 -8.77
CA GLU A 54 -14.64 -9.84 -8.83
C GLU A 54 -14.72 -10.62 -7.51
N PRO A 55 -14.51 -11.94 -7.52
CA PRO A 55 -14.30 -12.70 -6.29
C PRO A 55 -13.00 -12.26 -5.62
N GLU A 56 -12.96 -12.40 -4.29
CA GLU A 56 -11.75 -12.08 -3.49
C GLU A 56 -10.52 -12.82 -4.03
N PRO A 57 -9.43 -12.12 -4.37
CA PRO A 57 -8.19 -12.73 -4.79
C PRO A 57 -7.38 -13.26 -3.59
N GLU A 58 -6.52 -14.25 -3.83
CA GLU A 58 -5.59 -14.75 -2.81
C GLU A 58 -4.67 -13.65 -2.27
N TYR A 59 -4.31 -12.69 -3.14
CA TYR A 59 -3.45 -11.56 -2.82
C TYR A 59 -4.15 -10.24 -3.15
N PRO A 60 -4.78 -9.58 -2.16
CA PRO A 60 -5.56 -8.37 -2.38
C PRO A 60 -4.73 -7.09 -2.60
N ILE A 61 -3.40 -7.20 -2.63
CA ILE A 61 -2.48 -6.09 -2.90
C ILE A 61 -1.59 -6.48 -4.05
N ARG A 62 -1.51 -5.64 -5.10
CA ARG A 62 -0.66 -5.90 -6.26
C ARG A 62 0.00 -4.64 -6.82
N SER A 63 1.15 -4.80 -7.45
CA SER A 63 1.87 -3.72 -8.12
C SER A 63 2.77 -4.28 -9.24
N PRO A 64 3.00 -3.53 -10.34
CA PRO A 64 3.88 -3.98 -11.42
C PRO A 64 5.37 -4.07 -11.02
N TYR A 65 5.77 -3.32 -10.00
CA TYR A 65 7.10 -3.35 -9.40
C TYR A 65 7.00 -2.88 -7.94
N TYR A 66 8.05 -3.06 -7.16
CA TYR A 66 8.06 -2.68 -5.75
C TYR A 66 9.47 -2.38 -5.25
N PHE A 67 9.57 -1.97 -3.99
CA PHE A 67 10.83 -1.80 -3.30
C PHE A 67 10.88 -2.73 -2.09
N VAL A 68 11.98 -3.46 -1.94
CA VAL A 68 12.36 -4.02 -0.64
C VAL A 68 13.07 -2.89 0.10
N VAL A 69 12.53 -2.50 1.25
CA VAL A 69 13.08 -1.45 2.10
C VAL A 69 13.94 -2.09 3.16
N GLU A 70 15.20 -1.69 3.23
CA GLU A 70 16.12 -2.06 4.31
C GLU A 70 16.28 -0.88 5.27
N SER A 71 16.14 -1.13 6.56
CA SER A 71 16.37 -0.16 7.63
C SER A 71 17.03 -0.85 8.84
N LYS A 72 17.13 -0.15 9.95
CA LYS A 72 17.68 -0.68 11.20
C LYS A 72 16.72 -0.46 12.36
N SER A 73 16.71 -1.40 13.30
CA SER A 73 15.97 -1.31 14.54
C SER A 73 16.79 -1.92 15.68
N ASP A 74 16.65 -1.41 16.88
CA ASP A 74 17.29 -2.01 18.03
C ASP A 74 16.45 -3.21 18.53
N CYS A 75 17.12 -4.29 18.79
CA CYS A 75 16.46 -5.51 19.25
C CYS A 75 16.04 -5.38 20.71
N TRP A 76 14.73 -5.49 20.98
CA TRP A 76 14.19 -5.42 22.35
C TRP A 76 14.78 -6.44 23.32
N LYS A 77 15.31 -7.57 22.80
CA LYS A 77 15.83 -8.66 23.64
C LYS A 77 17.33 -8.53 23.94
N CYS A 78 18.15 -8.19 22.96
CA CYS A 78 19.62 -8.15 23.15
C CYS A 78 20.22 -6.74 23.05
N GLY A 79 19.42 -5.73 22.74
CA GLY A 79 19.86 -4.33 22.59
C GLY A 79 20.72 -4.05 21.36
N SER A 80 21.06 -5.08 20.56
CA SER A 80 21.88 -4.87 19.36
C SER A 80 21.08 -4.30 18.22
N SER A 81 21.66 -3.36 17.49
CA SER A 81 21.09 -2.87 16.23
C SER A 81 21.10 -3.98 15.19
N THR A 82 19.98 -4.17 14.51
CA THR A 82 19.77 -5.24 13.53
C THR A 82 19.09 -4.70 12.29
N ARG A 83 19.42 -5.27 11.13
CA ARG A 83 18.71 -4.94 9.88
C ARG A 83 17.29 -5.48 9.91
N VAL A 84 16.37 -4.68 9.41
CA VAL A 84 14.97 -5.03 9.25
C VAL A 84 14.51 -4.68 7.84
N HIS A 85 13.50 -5.42 7.35
CA HIS A 85 13.02 -5.28 5.98
C HIS A 85 11.50 -5.11 5.96
N ALA A 86 11.03 -4.37 4.97
CA ALA A 86 9.62 -4.18 4.66
C ALA A 86 9.44 -4.02 3.15
N PHE A 87 8.20 -3.78 2.71
CA PHE A 87 7.90 -3.46 1.32
C PHE A 87 7.31 -2.06 1.21
N MET A 88 7.66 -1.38 0.12
CA MET A 88 7.03 -0.13 -0.30
C MET A 88 6.58 -0.27 -1.76
N LEU A 89 5.35 0.13 -2.02
CA LEU A 89 4.75 0.09 -3.35
C LEU A 89 4.76 1.49 -3.98
N PRO A 90 4.97 1.58 -5.29
CA PRO A 90 4.93 2.85 -6.02
C PRO A 90 3.51 3.42 -6.11
N GLU A 91 3.42 4.66 -6.54
CA GLU A 91 2.18 5.24 -7.06
C GLU A 91 1.64 4.37 -8.21
N GLY A 92 0.34 4.15 -8.22
CA GLY A 92 -0.34 3.30 -9.20
C GLY A 92 -0.40 1.82 -8.83
N HIS A 93 -0.02 1.43 -7.61
CA HIS A 93 -0.36 0.11 -7.09
C HIS A 93 -1.87 -0.03 -6.89
N GLU A 94 -2.34 -1.26 -6.78
CA GLU A 94 -3.76 -1.56 -6.68
C GLU A 94 -4.03 -2.38 -5.41
N GLN A 95 -5.17 -2.09 -4.77
CA GLN A 95 -5.73 -2.87 -3.69
C GLN A 95 -7.12 -3.37 -4.08
N PHE A 96 -7.47 -4.53 -3.59
CA PHE A 96 -8.80 -5.07 -3.74
C PHE A 96 -9.68 -4.51 -2.63
N GLU A 97 -10.68 -3.71 -3.02
CA GLU A 97 -11.66 -3.14 -2.12
C GLU A 97 -12.90 -4.03 -2.12
N TYR A 98 -13.41 -4.33 -0.93
CA TYR A 98 -14.58 -5.18 -0.78
C TYR A 98 -15.85 -4.35 -0.97
N ALA A 99 -16.78 -4.91 -1.76
CA ALA A 99 -18.13 -4.38 -1.84
C ALA A 99 -18.80 -4.48 -0.45
N ASP A 100 -19.44 -3.41 -0.01
CA ASP A 100 -20.19 -3.41 1.25
C ASP A 100 -21.66 -3.73 1.04
N GLU A 101 -22.44 -3.78 2.15
CA GLU A 101 -23.87 -4.15 2.10
C GLU A 101 -24.74 -3.15 1.31
N GLU A 102 -24.23 -1.93 1.08
CA GLU A 102 -24.93 -0.87 0.34
C GLU A 102 -24.64 -0.96 -1.17
N ASP A 103 -23.63 -1.73 -1.58
CA ASP A 103 -23.28 -1.89 -2.99
C ASP A 103 -24.24 -2.83 -3.71
N GLU A 104 -24.61 -2.48 -4.94
CA GLU A 104 -25.38 -3.37 -5.82
C GLU A 104 -24.58 -4.66 -6.07
N GLY A 105 -25.19 -5.81 -5.75
CA GLY A 105 -24.55 -7.12 -5.93
C GLY A 105 -23.86 -7.70 -4.70
N PHE A 106 -23.94 -7.05 -3.56
CA PHE A 106 -23.52 -7.67 -2.31
C PHE A 106 -24.27 -8.98 -2.07
N THR A 107 -23.54 -10.06 -1.83
CA THR A 107 -24.08 -11.37 -1.52
C THR A 107 -23.44 -11.91 -0.26
N LEU A 108 -24.24 -12.11 0.78
CA LEU A 108 -23.78 -12.64 2.06
C LEU A 108 -23.09 -14.01 1.86
N GLY A 109 -21.81 -14.13 2.23
CA GLY A 109 -21.04 -15.37 2.20
C GLY A 109 -20.15 -15.59 0.98
N SER A 110 -20.07 -14.63 0.06
CA SER A 110 -19.12 -14.64 -1.06
C SER A 110 -18.53 -13.24 -1.23
N PRO A 111 -17.44 -12.91 -0.53
CA PRO A 111 -16.84 -11.59 -0.62
C PRO A 111 -16.46 -11.30 -2.07
N ARG A 112 -16.97 -10.20 -2.58
CA ARG A 112 -16.72 -9.67 -3.92
C ARG A 112 -16.27 -8.23 -3.77
N GLY A 113 -15.55 -7.74 -4.75
CA GLY A 113 -15.05 -6.38 -4.72
C GLY A 113 -14.45 -5.98 -6.06
N TYR A 114 -13.65 -4.98 -6.04
CA TYR A 114 -13.03 -4.40 -7.22
C TYR A 114 -11.60 -3.93 -6.92
N TRP A 115 -10.80 -3.79 -7.96
CA TRP A 115 -9.45 -3.28 -7.83
C TRP A 115 -9.45 -1.75 -7.89
N GLU A 116 -9.01 -1.11 -6.83
CA GLU A 116 -8.80 0.32 -6.78
C GLU A 116 -7.30 0.66 -6.96
N ARG A 117 -7.04 1.68 -7.76
CA ARG A 117 -5.69 2.17 -8.01
C ARG A 117 -5.38 3.38 -7.15
N TYR A 118 -4.29 3.28 -6.39
CA TYR A 118 -3.86 4.32 -5.46
C TYR A 118 -2.80 5.24 -6.07
N GLY A 119 -3.04 6.55 -5.97
CA GLY A 119 -2.15 7.59 -6.50
C GLY A 119 -0.97 7.93 -5.60
N GLU A 120 -0.86 7.30 -4.44
CA GLU A 120 0.20 7.53 -3.46
C GLU A 120 1.09 6.28 -3.33
N ARG A 121 2.31 6.46 -2.80
CA ARG A 121 3.13 5.32 -2.40
C ARG A 121 2.61 4.71 -1.11
N GLY A 122 2.57 3.38 -1.04
CA GLY A 122 2.09 2.65 0.12
C GLY A 122 3.20 1.83 0.79
N LYS A 123 3.16 1.75 2.11
CA LYS A 123 4.01 0.84 2.92
C LYS A 123 3.20 -0.37 3.30
N VAL A 124 3.76 -1.57 3.10
CA VAL A 124 3.07 -2.82 3.44
C VAL A 124 3.55 -3.31 4.80
N SER A 125 2.62 -3.57 5.70
CA SER A 125 2.84 -4.12 7.04
C SER A 125 1.93 -5.31 7.31
N ASN A 126 2.12 -6.02 8.40
CA ASN A 126 1.35 -7.21 8.78
C ASN A 126 1.15 -8.16 7.58
N VAL A 127 2.22 -8.51 6.90
CA VAL A 127 2.17 -9.34 5.69
C VAL A 127 1.79 -10.77 6.04
N TYR A 128 0.57 -11.17 5.72
CA TYR A 128 0.04 -12.52 5.98
C TYR A 128 0.44 -13.52 4.88
N GLY A 129 0.55 -13.04 3.64
CA GLY A 129 0.88 -13.86 2.49
C GLY A 129 1.67 -13.11 1.42
N LEU A 130 2.54 -13.82 0.73
CA LEU A 130 3.31 -13.32 -0.42
C LEU A 130 3.27 -14.37 -1.52
N SER A 131 3.18 -13.94 -2.78
CA SER A 131 3.36 -14.85 -3.91
C SER A 131 4.77 -15.45 -3.91
N LEU A 132 4.91 -16.62 -4.51
CA LEU A 132 6.20 -17.34 -4.53
C LEU A 132 7.31 -16.51 -5.19
N SER A 133 6.98 -15.69 -6.17
CA SER A 133 7.93 -14.79 -6.84
C SER A 133 8.46 -13.73 -5.88
N VAL A 134 7.57 -13.10 -5.08
CA VAL A 134 7.95 -12.09 -4.09
C VAL A 134 8.79 -12.72 -2.98
N VAL A 135 8.43 -13.93 -2.50
CA VAL A 135 9.25 -14.67 -1.52
C VAL A 135 10.63 -14.98 -2.07
N ALA A 136 10.74 -15.41 -3.33
CA ALA A 136 12.04 -15.68 -3.96
C ALA A 136 12.91 -14.43 -4.02
N GLN A 137 12.36 -13.30 -4.44
CA GLN A 137 13.07 -12.01 -4.46
C GLN A 137 13.46 -11.55 -3.05
N LEU A 138 12.55 -11.60 -2.08
CA LEU A 138 12.85 -11.23 -0.69
C LEU A 138 14.05 -12.03 -0.14
N ARG A 139 14.15 -13.31 -0.45
CA ARG A 139 15.24 -14.18 0.00
C ARG A 139 16.61 -13.78 -0.54
N THR A 140 16.69 -13.02 -1.63
CA THR A 140 17.97 -12.47 -2.12
C THR A 140 18.47 -11.32 -1.24
N HIS A 141 17.57 -10.67 -0.48
CA HIS A 141 17.90 -9.56 0.41
C HIS A 141 18.08 -10.05 1.86
N THR A 142 17.20 -10.95 2.33
CA THR A 142 17.22 -11.39 3.73
C THR A 142 16.61 -12.78 3.92
N SER A 143 17.14 -13.52 4.88
CA SER A 143 16.53 -14.73 5.45
C SER A 143 15.84 -14.46 6.80
N ARG A 144 15.87 -13.20 7.26
CA ARG A 144 15.39 -12.80 8.59
C ARG A 144 13.98 -12.22 8.60
N TYR A 145 13.39 -11.90 7.45
CA TYR A 145 11.99 -11.53 7.32
C TYR A 145 11.21 -12.75 6.82
N LYS A 146 10.48 -13.39 7.72
CA LYS A 146 9.85 -14.69 7.48
C LYS A 146 8.63 -14.90 8.38
N PRO A 147 7.70 -15.82 8.04
CA PRO A 147 6.53 -16.11 8.86
C PRO A 147 6.89 -16.51 10.28
N ALA A 148 6.16 -15.94 11.25
CA ALA A 148 6.26 -16.30 12.66
C ALA A 148 4.92 -15.98 13.36
N TYR A 149 4.54 -16.84 14.32
CA TYR A 149 3.33 -16.61 15.10
C TYR A 149 3.52 -15.47 16.11
N SER A 150 2.60 -14.51 16.14
CA SER A 150 2.51 -13.45 17.13
C SER A 150 1.49 -13.81 18.20
N GLN A 151 1.91 -13.90 19.46
CA GLN A 151 0.99 -14.12 20.57
C GLN A 151 0.06 -12.90 20.78
N GLN A 152 0.54 -11.69 20.49
CA GLN A 152 -0.23 -10.47 20.67
C GLN A 152 -1.32 -10.30 19.61
N ALA A 153 -1.01 -10.62 18.36
CA ALA A 153 -1.97 -10.57 17.25
C ALA A 153 -2.84 -11.84 17.16
N GLY A 154 -2.42 -12.95 17.75
CA GLY A 154 -3.08 -14.24 17.63
C GLY A 154 -2.91 -14.91 16.27
N GLU A 155 -1.99 -14.43 15.43
CA GLU A 155 -1.86 -14.79 14.01
C GLU A 155 -0.40 -15.01 13.59
N THR A 156 -0.22 -15.69 12.46
CA THR A 156 1.07 -15.84 11.81
C THR A 156 1.19 -14.87 10.66
N TYR A 157 2.23 -14.04 10.68
CA TYR A 157 2.57 -13.13 9.58
C TYR A 157 4.09 -13.03 9.43
N PHE A 158 4.56 -12.40 8.34
CA PHE A 158 5.98 -12.16 8.13
C PHE A 158 6.51 -11.17 9.15
N MET A 159 7.48 -11.57 9.94
CA MET A 159 8.16 -10.76 10.94
C MET A 159 9.65 -10.68 10.69
N ASN A 160 10.23 -9.55 11.00
CA ASN A 160 11.67 -9.43 11.11
C ASN A 160 12.20 -10.25 12.31
N HIS A 161 13.41 -10.76 12.19
CA HIS A 161 14.10 -11.51 13.25
C HIS A 161 15.48 -10.91 13.43
N CYS A 162 15.83 -10.63 14.68
CA CYS A 162 17.16 -10.10 15.02
C CYS A 162 18.27 -11.00 14.46
N GLU A 163 19.23 -10.40 13.77
CA GLU A 163 20.36 -11.11 13.18
C GLU A 163 21.27 -11.74 14.26
N HIS A 164 21.31 -11.16 15.47
CA HIS A 164 22.17 -11.56 16.55
C HIS A 164 21.56 -12.65 17.44
N CYS A 165 20.32 -12.48 17.88
CA CYS A 165 19.72 -13.41 18.86
C CYS A 165 18.47 -14.13 18.34
N GLY A 166 18.01 -13.84 17.10
CA GLY A 166 16.84 -14.48 16.50
C GLY A 166 15.49 -14.07 17.09
N ALA A 167 15.44 -13.05 17.99
CA ALA A 167 14.19 -12.57 18.56
C ALA A 167 13.28 -12.01 17.45
N LYS A 168 11.99 -12.30 17.55
CA LYS A 168 10.95 -11.74 16.67
C LYS A 168 10.79 -10.24 16.95
N LEU A 169 10.70 -9.46 15.89
CA LEU A 169 10.48 -8.03 15.91
C LEU A 169 9.15 -7.78 15.18
N GLY A 170 8.13 -7.41 15.94
CA GLY A 170 6.78 -7.17 15.40
C GLY A 170 6.68 -5.84 14.68
N ASP A 171 5.71 -5.74 13.79
CA ASP A 171 5.57 -4.59 12.86
C ASP A 171 5.12 -3.30 13.56
N PHE A 172 4.36 -3.37 14.66
CA PHE A 172 3.74 -2.21 15.28
C PHE A 172 4.74 -1.07 15.54
N TYR A 173 5.83 -1.33 16.27
CA TYR A 173 6.81 -0.28 16.58
C TYR A 173 7.61 0.21 15.36
N MET A 174 7.73 -0.61 14.33
CA MET A 174 8.48 -0.26 13.13
C MET A 174 7.66 0.57 12.14
N HIS A 175 6.34 0.33 12.06
CA HIS A 175 5.46 0.93 11.06
C HIS A 175 4.52 2.00 11.61
N SER A 176 4.15 1.95 12.90
CA SER A 176 3.10 2.80 13.48
C SER A 176 3.63 3.83 14.48
N GLU A 177 4.83 3.65 15.03
CA GLU A 177 5.42 4.61 15.96
C GLU A 177 6.26 5.64 15.18
N PRO A 178 6.09 6.95 15.43
CA PRO A 178 6.91 8.00 14.82
C PRO A 178 8.41 7.77 15.09
N GLY A 179 9.23 7.81 14.05
CA GLY A 179 10.66 7.48 14.13
C GLY A 179 10.96 5.97 14.14
N GLY A 180 9.94 5.13 13.98
CA GLY A 180 10.11 3.69 13.77
C GLY A 180 10.88 3.38 12.48
N ALA A 181 11.42 2.18 12.38
CA ALA A 181 12.32 1.78 11.30
C ALA A 181 11.75 2.03 9.89
N PHE A 182 10.41 2.03 9.74
CA PHE A 182 9.70 2.29 8.49
C PHE A 182 8.73 3.47 8.58
N PHE A 183 8.83 4.27 9.62
CA PHE A 183 8.04 5.48 9.80
C PHE A 183 8.96 6.69 10.13
N PRO A 184 9.77 7.13 9.16
CA PRO A 184 10.60 8.32 9.35
C PRO A 184 9.73 9.55 9.54
N THR A 185 10.17 10.45 10.42
CA THR A 185 9.54 11.74 10.70
C THR A 185 10.39 12.92 10.20
N SER A 186 11.51 12.61 9.57
CA SER A 186 12.44 13.61 9.04
C SER A 186 13.25 13.08 7.85
N PRO A 187 13.75 13.98 6.98
CA PRO A 187 14.70 13.62 5.92
C PRO A 187 15.93 12.88 6.43
N ALA A 188 16.43 13.24 7.61
CA ALA A 188 17.61 12.62 8.22
C ALA A 188 17.36 11.15 8.56
N GLU A 189 16.20 10.81 9.15
CA GLU A 189 15.80 9.44 9.42
C GLU A 189 15.60 8.66 8.13
N ALA A 190 14.89 9.23 7.15
CA ALA A 190 14.65 8.59 5.85
C ALA A 190 15.96 8.29 5.10
N SER A 191 16.99 9.16 5.24
CA SER A 191 18.28 8.95 4.59
C SER A 191 19.05 7.72 5.10
N THR A 192 18.63 7.11 6.20
CA THR A 192 19.18 5.85 6.71
C THR A 192 18.55 4.61 6.07
N MET A 193 17.41 4.77 5.42
CA MET A 193 16.69 3.70 4.75
C MET A 193 17.25 3.47 3.35
N VAL A 194 17.26 2.21 2.92
CA VAL A 194 17.76 1.81 1.60
C VAL A 194 16.64 1.13 0.82
N LEU A 195 16.37 1.64 -0.38
CA LEU A 195 15.40 1.09 -1.31
C LEU A 195 16.09 0.20 -2.33
N HIS A 196 15.69 -1.06 -2.40
CA HIS A 196 16.10 -2.01 -3.43
C HIS A 196 14.92 -2.19 -4.39
N LYS A 197 15.01 -1.57 -5.58
CA LYS A 197 13.96 -1.72 -6.58
C LYS A 197 13.94 -3.13 -7.14
N VAL A 198 12.76 -3.72 -7.21
CA VAL A 198 12.50 -5.03 -7.82
C VAL A 198 11.55 -4.82 -9.00
N ASP A 199 12.07 -4.97 -10.22
CA ASP A 199 11.30 -4.84 -11.46
C ASP A 199 10.57 -6.16 -11.79
N ALA A 200 9.68 -6.56 -10.88
CA ALA A 200 8.83 -7.74 -11.00
C ALA A 200 7.49 -7.49 -10.29
N PRO A 201 6.41 -8.18 -10.67
CA PRO A 201 5.11 -8.04 -10.02
C PRO A 201 5.19 -8.31 -8.51
N PHE A 202 4.48 -7.51 -7.75
CA PHE A 202 4.22 -7.70 -6.32
C PHE A 202 2.81 -8.20 -6.11
N GLU A 203 2.65 -9.21 -5.30
CA GLU A 203 1.36 -9.76 -4.89
C GLU A 203 1.46 -10.19 -3.43
N ALA A 204 0.60 -9.63 -2.59
CA ALA A 204 0.61 -9.86 -1.15
C ALA A 204 -0.78 -9.79 -0.53
N ASN A 205 -0.90 -10.42 0.63
CA ASN A 205 -1.96 -10.16 1.60
C ASN A 205 -1.32 -9.50 2.83
N GLY A 206 -1.85 -8.37 3.26
CA GLY A 206 -1.28 -7.57 4.36
C GLY A 206 -2.07 -6.29 4.59
N SER A 207 -1.50 -5.39 5.36
CA SER A 207 -2.06 -4.07 5.63
C SER A 207 -1.29 -3.00 4.86
N MET A 208 -2.01 -2.03 4.31
CA MET A 208 -1.41 -0.87 3.65
C MET A 208 -1.40 0.33 4.59
N GLY A 209 -0.30 1.06 4.59
CA GLY A 209 -0.16 2.32 5.31
C GLY A 209 0.28 3.44 4.38
N TYR A 210 -0.36 4.59 4.53
CA TYR A 210 -0.09 5.81 3.76
C TYR A 210 0.41 6.90 4.70
N ALA A 211 1.22 7.80 4.19
CA ALA A 211 1.70 8.97 4.93
C ALA A 211 1.61 10.20 4.04
N SER A 212 1.21 11.32 4.62
CA SER A 212 1.15 12.62 3.92
C SER A 212 2.53 13.08 3.43
N ASP A 213 3.59 12.65 4.09
CA ASP A 213 4.98 12.81 3.67
C ASP A 213 5.71 11.50 3.93
N ASP A 214 6.16 10.85 2.87
CA ASP A 214 6.87 9.57 2.95
C ASP A 214 8.40 9.73 2.91
N PHE A 215 8.91 10.94 2.69
CA PHE A 215 10.33 11.28 2.57
C PHE A 215 11.10 10.42 1.56
N PHE A 216 10.42 9.91 0.54
CA PHE A 216 10.95 8.94 -0.42
C PHE A 216 12.20 9.45 -1.15
N GLU A 217 12.23 10.75 -1.50
CA GLU A 217 13.35 11.36 -2.19
C GLU A 217 14.66 11.35 -1.39
N PHE A 218 14.57 11.30 -0.07
CA PHE A 218 15.73 11.27 0.83
C PHE A 218 16.26 9.86 1.08
N MET A 219 15.49 8.81 0.76
CA MET A 219 15.91 7.43 0.93
C MET A 219 17.02 7.07 -0.07
N GLN A 220 17.97 6.28 0.38
CA GLN A 220 19.05 5.78 -0.48
C GLN A 220 18.48 4.76 -1.49
N ARG A 221 19.00 4.77 -2.72
CA ARG A 221 18.61 3.83 -3.76
C ARG A 221 19.80 2.97 -4.13
N LYS A 222 19.64 1.64 -4.03
CA LYS A 222 20.58 0.69 -4.62
C LYS A 222 19.96 0.17 -5.92
N SER A 223 20.63 0.44 -7.04
CA SER A 223 20.37 -0.29 -8.28
C SER A 223 20.78 -1.72 -8.07
N GLY A 224 19.93 -2.69 -8.46
CA GLY A 224 20.32 -4.10 -8.48
C GLY A 224 21.55 -4.27 -9.39
N GLU A 225 22.56 -4.96 -8.88
CA GLU A 225 23.64 -5.51 -9.70
C GLU A 225 23.13 -6.65 -10.58
#